data_efae73fc335549dd7b8131865b1c010a
#
_entry.id   efae73fc335549dd7b8131865b1c010a
#
_cell.length_a   1.000
_cell.length_b   1.000
_cell.length_c   1.000
_cell.angle_alpha   90.00
_cell.angle_beta   90.00
_cell.angle_gamma   90.00
#
_symmetry.space_group_name_H-M   'P 1'
#
loop_
_entity.id
_entity.type
_entity.pdbx_description
1 polymer ?
#
loop_
_entity_poly.entity_id
_entity_poly.type
_entity_poly.pdbx_seq_one_letter_code
_entity_poly.pdbx_strand_id
1 'polypeptide(L)'
;MSYYTYMDTFIVLSIVIVLWTSALVGSVIGRHHRHRAVALQRFGSGLGAALAAIAAVTSDHAGDGLLVLDRFGTGIAVFVTTMSVVVTTFAGRSLAADARADRFFVAANALTGSTVLLAVAGRPWLMAAAWLAVSASTVALIGFDGRPGARTAARRAARAFAVGDIGVVLACAVATLAAANTAATGSIGSTVATLRTSSTWLPLVVGAAILVATLARSAQLPFCGWLATSVEAPTPVSAMLHAGVVNGSAILLIRWHPVLATSAAITIAAVLAAVAGIVLGMAV
;
A
#
# COMPACT_ATOMS: atom_id res chain seq x y z
N MET A 1 -7.81 -19.22 -20.25
CA MET A 1 -8.14 -18.04 -19.47
C MET A 1 -9.53 -17.59 -19.90
N SER A 2 -10.51 -17.51 -19.00
CA SER A 2 -11.90 -17.20 -19.32
C SER A 2 -12.05 -15.72 -19.68
N TYR A 3 -13.01 -15.37 -20.55
CA TYR A 3 -13.38 -13.99 -20.91
C TYR A 3 -13.65 -13.12 -19.65
N TYR A 4 -14.27 -13.68 -18.63
CA TYR A 4 -14.52 -13.02 -17.35
C TYR A 4 -13.23 -12.60 -16.62
N THR A 5 -12.17 -13.41 -16.65
CA THR A 5 -10.88 -13.07 -16.02
C THR A 5 -10.22 -11.83 -16.66
N TYR A 6 -10.36 -11.64 -17.98
CA TYR A 6 -9.87 -10.44 -18.65
C TYR A 6 -10.66 -9.20 -18.29
N MET A 7 -11.98 -9.32 -18.21
CA MET A 7 -12.86 -8.20 -17.85
C MET A 7 -12.59 -7.69 -16.45
N ASP A 8 -12.48 -8.59 -15.47
CA ASP A 8 -12.19 -8.25 -14.07
C ASP A 8 -10.81 -7.60 -13.93
N THR A 9 -9.79 -8.17 -14.59
CA THR A 9 -8.44 -7.59 -14.62
C THR A 9 -8.45 -6.18 -15.20
N PHE A 10 -9.22 -5.95 -16.28
CA PHE A 10 -9.36 -4.64 -16.90
C PHE A 10 -10.02 -3.63 -15.96
N ILE A 11 -11.08 -4.01 -15.25
CA ILE A 11 -11.78 -3.14 -14.29
C ILE A 11 -10.80 -2.69 -13.19
N VAL A 12 -10.07 -3.61 -12.59
CA VAL A 12 -9.15 -3.28 -11.48
C VAL A 12 -7.95 -2.46 -11.95
N LEU A 13 -7.39 -2.76 -13.13
CA LEU A 13 -6.37 -1.89 -13.74
C LEU A 13 -6.88 -0.49 -14.00
N SER A 14 -8.15 -0.36 -14.42
CA SER A 14 -8.78 0.95 -14.64
C SER A 14 -8.85 1.77 -13.35
N ILE A 15 -9.05 1.16 -12.17
CA ILE A 15 -9.01 1.86 -10.88
C ILE A 15 -7.63 2.52 -10.69
N VAL A 16 -6.57 1.74 -10.84
CA VAL A 16 -5.19 2.22 -10.66
C VAL A 16 -4.85 3.31 -11.67
N ILE A 17 -5.21 3.08 -12.95
CA ILE A 17 -4.98 4.03 -14.04
C ILE A 17 -5.70 5.35 -13.77
N VAL A 18 -6.99 5.32 -13.40
CA VAL A 18 -7.78 6.53 -13.10
C VAL A 18 -7.17 7.32 -11.94
N LEU A 19 -6.77 6.64 -10.86
CA LEU A 19 -6.19 7.29 -9.69
C LEU A 19 -4.80 7.89 -10.00
N TRP A 20 -3.95 7.16 -10.71
CA TRP A 20 -2.62 7.64 -11.06
C TRP A 20 -2.63 8.71 -12.16
N THR A 21 -3.48 8.56 -13.17
CA THR A 21 -3.63 9.59 -14.22
C THR A 21 -4.23 10.86 -13.64
N SER A 22 -5.24 10.77 -12.77
CA SER A 22 -5.75 11.96 -12.07
C SER A 22 -4.65 12.63 -11.24
N ALA A 23 -3.82 11.84 -10.51
CA ALA A 23 -2.69 12.35 -9.75
C ALA A 23 -1.68 13.06 -10.66
N LEU A 24 -1.27 12.42 -11.76
CA LEU A 24 -0.28 12.96 -12.69
C LEU A 24 -0.79 14.23 -13.38
N VAL A 25 -1.97 14.16 -13.99
CA VAL A 25 -2.60 15.31 -14.68
C VAL A 25 -2.89 16.44 -13.71
N GLY A 26 -3.37 16.11 -12.50
CA GLY A 26 -3.60 17.09 -11.44
C GLY A 26 -2.31 17.78 -10.99
N SER A 27 -1.18 17.10 -10.96
CA SER A 27 0.12 17.70 -10.62
C SER A 27 0.60 18.72 -11.66
N VAL A 28 0.27 18.50 -12.93
CA VAL A 28 0.58 19.42 -14.04
C VAL A 28 -0.37 20.61 -14.04
N ILE A 29 -1.68 20.35 -13.99
CA ILE A 29 -2.72 21.39 -14.01
C ILE A 29 -2.67 22.25 -12.76
N GLY A 30 -2.35 21.69 -11.60
CA GLY A 30 -2.30 22.38 -10.31
C GLY A 30 -1.35 23.59 -10.30
N ARG A 31 -0.31 23.57 -11.14
CA ARG A 31 0.63 24.67 -11.31
C ARG A 31 -0.04 25.96 -11.83
N HIS A 32 -1.10 25.84 -12.61
CA HIS A 32 -1.78 26.96 -13.25
C HIS A 32 -3.25 27.11 -12.85
N HIS A 33 -3.94 25.99 -12.57
CA HIS A 33 -5.39 25.93 -12.32
C HIS A 33 -5.73 25.04 -11.13
N ARG A 34 -5.37 25.47 -9.92
CA ARG A 34 -5.55 24.72 -8.68
C ARG A 34 -6.96 24.15 -8.48
N HIS A 35 -8.01 24.96 -8.68
CA HIS A 35 -9.39 24.48 -8.49
C HIS A 35 -9.77 23.35 -9.44
N ARG A 36 -9.30 23.41 -10.69
CA ARG A 36 -9.51 22.33 -11.67
C ARG A 36 -8.75 21.07 -11.28
N ALA A 37 -7.51 21.20 -10.77
CA ALA A 37 -6.73 20.06 -10.28
C ALA A 37 -7.45 19.37 -9.12
N VAL A 38 -7.91 20.10 -8.13
CA VAL A 38 -8.66 19.56 -6.99
C VAL A 38 -9.96 18.87 -7.43
N ALA A 39 -10.71 19.50 -8.34
CA ALA A 39 -11.94 18.90 -8.88
C ALA A 39 -11.63 17.56 -9.61
N LEU A 40 -10.59 17.53 -10.46
CA LEU A 40 -10.14 16.34 -11.16
C LEU A 40 -9.75 15.21 -10.18
N GLN A 41 -9.01 15.54 -9.12
CA GLN A 41 -8.59 14.57 -8.13
C GLN A 41 -9.78 13.96 -7.38
N ARG A 42 -10.76 14.77 -6.99
CA ARG A 42 -11.99 14.31 -6.34
C ARG A 42 -12.84 13.45 -7.26
N PHE A 43 -12.94 13.83 -8.54
CA PHE A 43 -13.61 13.01 -9.55
C PHE A 43 -12.89 11.66 -9.72
N GLY A 44 -11.55 11.66 -9.80
CA GLY A 44 -10.74 10.45 -9.88
C GLY A 44 -10.95 9.51 -8.68
N SER A 45 -11.00 10.05 -7.45
CA SER A 45 -11.32 9.26 -6.25
C SER A 45 -12.71 8.65 -6.33
N GLY A 46 -13.73 9.43 -6.73
CA GLY A 46 -15.11 8.95 -6.85
C GLY A 46 -15.26 7.87 -7.92
N LEU A 47 -14.66 8.07 -9.09
CA LEU A 47 -14.67 7.07 -10.17
C LEU A 47 -13.92 5.80 -9.75
N GLY A 48 -12.77 5.93 -9.09
CA GLY A 48 -12.03 4.80 -8.55
C GLY A 48 -12.85 3.97 -7.56
N ALA A 49 -13.61 4.63 -6.68
CA ALA A 49 -14.50 3.94 -5.73
C ALA A 49 -15.67 3.23 -6.43
N ALA A 50 -16.27 3.85 -7.45
CA ALA A 50 -17.33 3.22 -8.24
C ALA A 50 -16.82 1.96 -8.96
N LEU A 51 -15.65 2.05 -9.60
CA LEU A 51 -15.02 0.90 -10.27
C LEU A 51 -14.64 -0.21 -9.26
N ALA A 52 -14.16 0.14 -8.07
CA ALA A 52 -13.85 -0.84 -7.02
C ALA A 52 -15.12 -1.56 -6.53
N ALA A 53 -16.24 -0.85 -6.39
CA ALA A 53 -17.51 -1.47 -6.03
C ALA A 53 -18.00 -2.43 -7.13
N ILE A 54 -17.86 -2.07 -8.40
CA ILE A 54 -18.17 -2.94 -9.53
C ILE A 54 -17.27 -4.19 -9.49
N ALA A 55 -15.95 -4.00 -9.34
CA ALA A 55 -15.01 -5.12 -9.24
C ALA A 55 -15.38 -6.08 -8.11
N ALA A 56 -15.78 -5.59 -6.95
CA ALA A 56 -16.15 -6.42 -5.81
C ALA A 56 -17.39 -7.28 -6.05
N VAL A 57 -18.30 -6.83 -6.90
CA VAL A 57 -19.52 -7.58 -7.26
C VAL A 57 -19.27 -8.58 -8.40
N THR A 58 -18.39 -8.22 -9.34
CA THR A 58 -18.15 -9.04 -10.55
C THR A 58 -17.03 -10.06 -10.37
N SER A 59 -16.02 -9.77 -9.53
CA SER A 59 -14.84 -10.62 -9.38
C SER A 59 -15.09 -11.79 -8.42
N ASP A 60 -15.26 -12.97 -8.96
CA ASP A 60 -15.45 -14.22 -8.18
C ASP A 60 -14.28 -15.21 -8.37
N HIS A 61 -13.20 -14.79 -9.01
CA HIS A 61 -12.14 -15.69 -9.46
C HIS A 61 -10.76 -15.21 -8.99
N ALA A 62 -10.13 -15.99 -8.12
CA ALA A 62 -8.70 -15.88 -7.84
C ALA A 62 -7.89 -16.31 -9.08
N GLY A 63 -7.43 -15.34 -9.87
CA GLY A 63 -6.55 -15.61 -11.03
C GLY A 63 -5.09 -15.75 -10.61
N ASP A 64 -4.36 -16.63 -11.27
CA ASP A 64 -2.90 -16.82 -11.08
C ASP A 64 -2.08 -15.93 -12.03
N GLY A 65 -2.61 -14.75 -12.34
CA GLY A 65 -2.09 -13.83 -13.35
C GLY A 65 -1.19 -12.72 -12.79
N LEU A 66 -1.13 -11.62 -13.55
CA LEU A 66 -0.48 -10.37 -13.13
C LEU A 66 -1.13 -9.78 -11.88
N LEU A 67 -2.46 -9.89 -11.80
CA LEU A 67 -3.28 -9.47 -10.67
C LEU A 67 -4.02 -10.68 -10.09
N VAL A 68 -4.19 -10.69 -8.77
CA VAL A 68 -5.01 -11.65 -8.02
C VAL A 68 -6.25 -10.93 -7.53
N LEU A 69 -7.39 -11.30 -8.10
CA LEU A 69 -8.69 -10.68 -7.86
C LEU A 69 -9.51 -11.56 -6.91
N ASP A 70 -9.01 -11.73 -5.70
CA ASP A 70 -9.70 -12.43 -4.64
C ASP A 70 -10.57 -11.46 -3.79
N ARG A 71 -11.45 -12.02 -2.98
CA ARG A 71 -12.34 -11.24 -2.08
C ARG A 71 -11.56 -10.34 -1.13
N PHE A 72 -10.36 -10.73 -0.73
CA PHE A 72 -9.51 -9.92 0.12
C PHE A 72 -8.98 -8.68 -0.63
N GLY A 73 -8.37 -8.87 -1.80
CA GLY A 73 -7.81 -7.76 -2.59
C GLY A 73 -8.89 -6.77 -3.06
N THR A 74 -10.03 -7.28 -3.54
CA THR A 74 -11.16 -6.44 -3.96
C THR A 74 -11.82 -5.73 -2.77
N GLY A 75 -11.94 -6.40 -1.62
CA GLY A 75 -12.43 -5.80 -0.37
C GLY A 75 -11.56 -4.64 0.10
N ILE A 76 -10.23 -4.81 0.08
CA ILE A 76 -9.27 -3.72 0.38
C ILE A 76 -9.41 -2.59 -0.65
N ALA A 77 -9.56 -2.88 -1.94
CA ALA A 77 -9.74 -1.87 -2.97
C ALA A 77 -10.97 -1.00 -2.71
N VAL A 78 -12.12 -1.62 -2.38
CA VAL A 78 -13.35 -0.90 -2.01
C VAL A 78 -13.12 -0.04 -0.76
N PHE A 79 -12.52 -0.62 0.28
CA PHE A 79 -12.29 0.09 1.53
C PHE A 79 -11.41 1.33 1.33
N VAL A 80 -10.24 1.17 0.68
CA VAL A 80 -9.27 2.26 0.52
C VAL A 80 -9.79 3.35 -0.42
N THR A 81 -10.49 2.99 -1.50
CA THR A 81 -11.07 3.97 -2.42
C THR A 81 -12.23 4.72 -1.79
N THR A 82 -13.09 4.06 -1.00
CA THR A 82 -14.17 4.70 -0.24
C THR A 82 -13.60 5.68 0.79
N MET A 83 -12.57 5.28 1.55
CA MET A 83 -11.88 6.17 2.48
C MET A 83 -11.25 7.35 1.75
N SER A 84 -10.66 7.14 0.59
CA SER A 84 -10.12 8.22 -0.25
C SER A 84 -11.20 9.25 -0.62
N VAL A 85 -12.41 8.80 -1.01
CA VAL A 85 -13.54 9.71 -1.30
C VAL A 85 -13.94 10.53 -0.08
N VAL A 86 -14.09 9.88 1.08
CA VAL A 86 -14.46 10.56 2.34
C VAL A 86 -13.41 11.60 2.70
N VAL A 87 -12.13 11.19 2.73
CA VAL A 87 -11.04 12.07 3.15
C VAL A 87 -10.81 13.21 2.16
N THR A 88 -10.85 12.95 0.85
CA THR A 88 -10.68 14.01 -0.17
C THR A 88 -11.87 14.98 -0.18
N THR A 89 -13.07 14.52 0.14
CA THR A 89 -14.25 15.39 0.29
C THR A 89 -14.10 16.30 1.51
N PHE A 90 -13.68 15.77 2.65
CA PHE A 90 -13.38 16.55 3.85
C PHE A 90 -12.22 17.53 3.61
N ALA A 91 -11.13 17.06 3.02
CA ALA A 91 -9.96 17.87 2.69
C ALA A 91 -10.29 19.04 1.76
N GLY A 92 -11.25 18.88 0.86
CA GLY A 92 -11.71 19.95 -0.02
C GLY A 92 -12.25 21.18 0.73
N ARG A 93 -12.75 20.97 1.95
CA ARG A 93 -13.21 22.04 2.85
C ARG A 93 -12.09 22.49 3.80
N SER A 94 -11.44 21.56 4.47
CA SER A 94 -10.44 21.85 5.51
C SER A 94 -9.14 22.46 4.97
N LEU A 95 -8.75 22.12 3.74
CA LEU A 95 -7.57 22.67 3.07
C LEU A 95 -7.89 23.74 2.02
N ALA A 96 -9.11 24.28 2.02
CA ALA A 96 -9.55 25.26 1.00
C ALA A 96 -8.65 26.51 0.95
N ALA A 97 -8.17 26.96 2.09
CA ALA A 97 -7.27 28.12 2.22
C ALA A 97 -5.79 27.79 2.01
N ASP A 98 -5.40 26.52 2.01
CA ASP A 98 -3.98 26.13 1.88
C ASP A 98 -3.52 26.26 0.43
N ALA A 99 -2.45 27.03 0.19
CA ALA A 99 -1.89 27.23 -1.16
C ALA A 99 -1.33 25.97 -1.81
N ARG A 100 -1.10 24.90 -1.04
CA ARG A 100 -0.50 23.64 -1.49
C ARG A 100 -1.47 22.46 -1.40
N ALA A 101 -2.78 22.71 -1.26
CA ALA A 101 -3.78 21.65 -1.17
C ALA A 101 -3.77 20.72 -2.39
N ASP A 102 -3.44 21.22 -3.60
CA ASP A 102 -3.28 20.41 -4.80
C ASP A 102 -2.30 19.25 -4.60
N ARG A 103 -1.19 19.49 -3.90
CA ARG A 103 -0.18 18.45 -3.60
C ARG A 103 -0.72 17.36 -2.67
N PHE A 104 -1.59 17.74 -1.71
CA PHE A 104 -2.28 16.76 -0.88
C PHE A 104 -3.12 15.81 -1.73
N PHE A 105 -3.95 16.36 -2.63
CA PHE A 105 -4.84 15.54 -3.46
C PHE A 105 -4.07 14.64 -4.41
N VAL A 106 -2.98 15.14 -5.01
CA VAL A 106 -2.08 14.33 -5.86
C VAL A 106 -1.50 13.17 -5.07
N ALA A 107 -0.94 13.44 -3.90
CA ALA A 107 -0.34 12.41 -3.06
C ALA A 107 -1.38 11.41 -2.53
N ALA A 108 -2.59 11.86 -2.18
CA ALA A 108 -3.69 11.02 -1.72
C ALA A 108 -4.16 10.04 -2.81
N ASN A 109 -4.37 10.51 -4.06
CA ASN A 109 -4.75 9.63 -5.15
C ASN A 109 -3.62 8.67 -5.56
N ALA A 110 -2.38 9.14 -5.56
CA ALA A 110 -1.22 8.27 -5.80
C ALA A 110 -1.12 7.17 -4.73
N LEU A 111 -1.31 7.52 -3.45
CA LEU A 111 -1.33 6.56 -2.35
C LEU A 111 -2.46 5.54 -2.50
N THR A 112 -3.67 6.00 -2.78
CA THR A 112 -4.85 5.15 -2.96
C THR A 112 -4.63 4.15 -4.09
N GLY A 113 -4.20 4.62 -5.28
CA GLY A 113 -3.92 3.76 -6.42
C GLY A 113 -2.81 2.75 -6.16
N SER A 114 -1.75 3.17 -5.47
CA SER A 114 -0.64 2.29 -5.10
C SER A 114 -1.06 1.22 -4.09
N THR A 115 -1.95 1.57 -3.14
CA THR A 115 -2.47 0.61 -2.15
C THR A 115 -3.42 -0.39 -2.81
N VAL A 116 -4.26 0.04 -3.75
CA VAL A 116 -5.08 -0.88 -4.56
C VAL A 116 -4.19 -1.84 -5.35
N LEU A 117 -3.16 -1.32 -6.04
CA LEU A 117 -2.23 -2.16 -6.78
C LEU A 117 -1.51 -3.16 -5.88
N LEU A 118 -1.10 -2.74 -4.68
CA LEU A 118 -0.48 -3.62 -3.69
C LEU A 118 -1.42 -4.76 -3.26
N ALA A 119 -2.70 -4.44 -3.04
CA ALA A 119 -3.69 -5.42 -2.60
C ALA A 119 -3.97 -6.51 -3.64
N VAL A 120 -3.90 -6.16 -4.92
CA VAL A 120 -4.22 -7.06 -6.03
C VAL A 120 -2.98 -7.57 -6.79
N ALA A 121 -1.77 -7.18 -6.38
CA ALA A 121 -0.54 -7.63 -7.05
C ALA A 121 -0.41 -9.15 -7.04
N GLY A 122 -0.37 -9.77 -8.19
CA GLY A 122 -0.24 -11.23 -8.36
C GLY A 122 1.20 -11.71 -8.57
N ARG A 123 2.14 -10.79 -8.80
CA ARG A 123 3.56 -11.09 -9.00
C ARG A 123 4.43 -10.45 -7.91
N PRO A 124 5.49 -11.11 -7.42
CA PRO A 124 6.36 -10.53 -6.39
C PRO A 124 6.97 -9.18 -6.79
N TRP A 125 7.46 -9.05 -8.03
CA TRP A 125 8.02 -7.80 -8.53
C TRP A 125 6.99 -6.65 -8.58
N LEU A 126 5.73 -6.96 -8.95
CA LEU A 126 4.65 -5.96 -8.98
C LEU A 126 4.27 -5.53 -7.56
N MET A 127 4.26 -6.49 -6.62
CA MET A 127 4.05 -6.19 -5.20
C MET A 127 5.16 -5.28 -4.65
N ALA A 128 6.43 -5.56 -4.98
CA ALA A 128 7.54 -4.70 -4.58
C ALA A 128 7.41 -3.29 -5.18
N ALA A 129 7.07 -3.17 -6.46
CA ALA A 129 6.86 -1.87 -7.11
C ALA A 129 5.70 -1.09 -6.47
N ALA A 130 4.56 -1.75 -6.22
CA ALA A 130 3.41 -1.14 -5.55
C ALA A 130 3.75 -0.71 -4.12
N TRP A 131 4.51 -1.51 -3.39
CA TRP A 131 4.99 -1.18 -2.05
C TRP A 131 5.86 0.07 -2.03
N LEU A 132 6.83 0.18 -2.95
CA LEU A 132 7.67 1.38 -3.10
C LEU A 132 6.84 2.61 -3.47
N ALA A 133 5.83 2.45 -4.33
CA ALA A 133 4.92 3.53 -4.71
C ALA A 133 4.07 4.01 -3.51
N VAL A 134 3.63 3.10 -2.62
CA VAL A 134 2.98 3.45 -1.35
C VAL A 134 3.93 4.25 -0.46
N SER A 135 5.21 3.84 -0.33
CA SER A 135 6.23 4.57 0.44
C SER A 135 6.42 5.99 -0.08
N ALA A 136 6.65 6.13 -1.39
CA ALA A 136 6.87 7.43 -2.02
C ALA A 136 5.65 8.35 -1.87
N SER A 137 4.45 7.85 -2.13
CA SER A 137 3.20 8.61 -2.00
C SER A 137 2.95 9.03 -0.55
N THR A 138 3.27 8.18 0.43
CA THR A 138 3.15 8.49 1.85
C THR A 138 4.10 9.61 2.27
N VAL A 139 5.36 9.52 1.88
CA VAL A 139 6.35 10.57 2.18
C VAL A 139 5.94 11.90 1.54
N ALA A 140 5.45 11.87 0.29
CA ALA A 140 4.92 13.05 -0.38
C ALA A 140 3.70 13.63 0.35
N LEU A 141 2.81 12.75 0.86
CA LEU A 141 1.62 13.16 1.60
C LEU A 141 1.97 13.81 2.94
N ILE A 142 2.92 13.25 3.71
CA ILE A 142 3.37 13.84 4.98
C ILE A 142 4.03 15.21 4.75
N GLY A 143 4.80 15.35 3.68
CA GLY A 143 5.55 16.55 3.34
C GLY A 143 4.83 17.56 2.46
N PHE A 144 3.53 17.41 2.15
CA PHE A 144 2.83 18.14 1.10
C PHE A 144 2.84 19.66 1.29
N ASP A 145 2.71 20.13 2.54
CA ASP A 145 2.65 21.56 2.87
C ASP A 145 4.03 22.24 2.88
N GLY A 146 5.10 21.45 2.95
CA GLY A 146 6.49 21.89 2.87
C GLY A 146 6.97 22.74 4.06
N ARG A 147 6.23 22.78 5.17
CA ARG A 147 6.68 23.43 6.42
C ARG A 147 7.90 22.68 6.98
N PRO A 148 8.77 23.33 7.77
CA PRO A 148 9.95 22.67 8.35
C PRO A 148 9.61 21.39 9.14
N GLY A 149 8.55 21.42 9.95
CA GLY A 149 8.06 20.24 10.69
C GLY A 149 7.64 19.11 9.76
N ALA A 150 6.80 19.39 8.75
CA ALA A 150 6.35 18.41 7.76
C ALA A 150 7.51 17.78 6.97
N ARG A 151 8.51 18.59 6.59
CA ARG A 151 9.72 18.08 5.93
C ARG A 151 10.53 17.15 6.84
N THR A 152 10.61 17.49 8.13
CA THR A 152 11.30 16.66 9.12
C THR A 152 10.56 15.35 9.33
N ALA A 153 9.23 15.38 9.49
CA ALA A 153 8.38 14.21 9.60
C ALA A 153 8.48 13.31 8.35
N ALA A 154 8.41 13.89 7.14
CA ALA A 154 8.57 13.17 5.89
C ALA A 154 9.95 12.47 5.78
N ARG A 155 11.04 13.14 6.19
CA ARG A 155 12.38 12.53 6.20
C ARG A 155 12.49 11.39 7.21
N ARG A 156 11.87 11.50 8.40
CA ARG A 156 11.83 10.42 9.39
C ARG A 156 11.05 9.23 8.87
N ALA A 157 9.89 9.46 8.27
CA ALA A 157 9.09 8.43 7.62
C ALA A 157 9.87 7.74 6.49
N ALA A 158 10.53 8.50 5.61
CA ALA A 158 11.34 7.96 4.52
C ALA A 158 12.47 7.05 5.02
N ARG A 159 13.15 7.41 6.12
CA ARG A 159 14.21 6.57 6.72
C ARG A 159 13.66 5.28 7.31
N ALA A 160 12.53 5.34 8.01
CA ALA A 160 11.88 4.15 8.55
C ALA A 160 11.40 3.22 7.44
N PHE A 161 10.77 3.78 6.39
CA PHE A 161 10.28 3.02 5.25
C PHE A 161 11.41 2.40 4.43
N ALA A 162 12.54 3.09 4.27
CA ALA A 162 13.68 2.55 3.51
C ALA A 162 14.14 1.18 4.03
N VAL A 163 14.11 0.95 5.34
CA VAL A 163 14.43 -0.36 5.94
C VAL A 163 13.42 -1.41 5.48
N GLY A 164 12.13 -1.09 5.57
CA GLY A 164 11.06 -1.99 5.12
C GLY A 164 11.07 -2.20 3.60
N ASP A 165 11.34 -1.15 2.84
CA ASP A 165 11.39 -1.17 1.37
C ASP A 165 12.50 -2.09 0.88
N ILE A 166 13.70 -2.00 1.46
CA ILE A 166 14.81 -2.93 1.18
C ILE A 166 14.38 -4.36 1.51
N GLY A 167 13.73 -4.58 2.65
CA GLY A 167 13.24 -5.90 3.07
C GLY A 167 12.28 -6.51 2.03
N VAL A 168 11.27 -5.76 1.58
CA VAL A 168 10.30 -6.25 0.59
C VAL A 168 10.96 -6.51 -0.75
N VAL A 169 11.82 -5.60 -1.23
CA VAL A 169 12.52 -5.77 -2.51
C VAL A 169 13.39 -7.04 -2.48
N LEU A 170 14.17 -7.23 -1.41
CA LEU A 170 14.99 -8.44 -1.24
C LEU A 170 14.13 -9.70 -1.14
N ALA A 171 13.07 -9.70 -0.34
CA ALA A 171 12.16 -10.83 -0.22
C ALA A 171 11.54 -11.21 -1.57
N CYS A 172 11.04 -10.24 -2.32
CA CYS A 172 10.45 -10.46 -3.63
C CYS A 172 11.49 -10.92 -4.67
N ALA A 173 12.71 -10.38 -4.64
CA ALA A 173 13.78 -10.81 -5.53
C ALA A 173 14.21 -12.25 -5.26
N VAL A 174 14.47 -12.61 -3.99
CA VAL A 174 14.83 -13.98 -3.59
C VAL A 174 13.70 -14.95 -3.95
N ALA A 175 12.46 -14.58 -3.68
CA ALA A 175 11.30 -15.39 -3.99
C ALA A 175 11.13 -15.62 -5.51
N THR A 176 11.35 -14.58 -6.31
CA THR A 176 11.30 -14.69 -7.79
C THR A 176 12.41 -15.58 -8.32
N LEU A 177 13.63 -15.46 -7.80
CA LEU A 177 14.76 -16.31 -8.19
C LEU A 177 14.55 -17.77 -7.77
N ALA A 178 13.98 -18.02 -6.59
CA ALA A 178 13.64 -19.37 -6.16
C ALA A 178 12.58 -20.01 -7.06
N ALA A 179 11.57 -19.24 -7.47
CA ALA A 179 10.52 -19.71 -8.40
C ALA A 179 11.05 -19.94 -9.83
N ALA A 180 12.02 -19.17 -10.29
CA ALA A 180 12.60 -19.32 -11.63
C ALA A 180 13.30 -20.66 -11.83
N ASN A 181 13.78 -21.30 -10.76
CA ASN A 181 14.43 -22.61 -10.78
C ASN A 181 13.44 -23.78 -10.65
N THR A 182 12.15 -23.51 -10.66
CA THR A 182 11.08 -24.50 -10.54
C THR A 182 10.07 -24.32 -11.69
N ALA A 183 9.18 -25.29 -11.88
CA ALA A 183 8.08 -25.17 -12.84
C ALA A 183 6.97 -24.19 -12.35
N ALA A 184 7.28 -23.33 -11.39
CA ALA A 184 6.33 -22.38 -10.82
C ALA A 184 5.95 -21.29 -11.85
N THR A 185 4.67 -20.89 -11.84
CA THR A 185 4.15 -19.86 -12.77
C THR A 185 4.69 -18.44 -12.48
N GLY A 186 5.50 -18.28 -11.42
CA GLY A 186 6.02 -16.98 -10.96
C GLY A 186 4.97 -16.08 -10.32
N SER A 187 3.76 -16.59 -10.05
CA SER A 187 2.77 -15.87 -9.24
C SER A 187 3.16 -15.86 -7.77
N ILE A 188 2.58 -14.94 -6.97
CA ILE A 188 2.83 -14.92 -5.52
C ILE A 188 2.39 -16.25 -4.90
N GLY A 189 1.25 -16.80 -5.30
CA GLY A 189 0.75 -18.07 -4.78
C GLY A 189 1.71 -19.22 -5.03
N SER A 190 2.17 -19.40 -6.27
CA SER A 190 3.13 -20.45 -6.64
C SER A 190 4.50 -20.25 -5.98
N THR A 191 4.96 -19.00 -5.88
CA THR A 191 6.23 -18.65 -5.24
C THR A 191 6.18 -18.94 -3.73
N VAL A 192 5.11 -18.59 -3.06
CA VAL A 192 4.87 -18.88 -1.63
C VAL A 192 4.80 -20.39 -1.40
N ALA A 193 4.12 -21.15 -2.29
CA ALA A 193 4.06 -22.60 -2.21
C ALA A 193 5.44 -23.23 -2.34
N THR A 194 6.26 -22.78 -3.30
CA THR A 194 7.65 -23.24 -3.49
C THR A 194 8.52 -22.98 -2.26
N LEU A 195 8.46 -21.76 -1.70
CA LEU A 195 9.21 -21.41 -0.50
C LEU A 195 8.76 -22.24 0.70
N ARG A 196 7.45 -22.45 0.88
CA ARG A 196 6.90 -23.21 2.00
C ARG A 196 7.39 -24.67 2.03
N THR A 197 7.61 -25.27 0.88
CA THR A 197 8.10 -26.67 0.75
C THR A 197 9.63 -26.76 0.70
N SER A 198 10.33 -25.63 0.65
CA SER A 198 11.77 -25.58 0.62
C SER A 198 12.37 -25.99 1.98
N SER A 199 13.31 -26.93 1.94
CA SER A 199 14.10 -27.34 3.12
C SER A 199 15.31 -26.44 3.39
N THR A 200 15.44 -25.34 2.64
CA THR A 200 16.56 -24.39 2.76
C THR A 200 16.27 -23.28 3.78
N TRP A 201 17.23 -22.41 4.00
CA TRP A 201 17.10 -21.21 4.83
C TRP A 201 16.30 -20.07 4.15
N LEU A 202 15.95 -20.21 2.88
CA LEU A 202 15.23 -19.18 2.09
C LEU A 202 13.91 -18.73 2.72
N PRO A 203 13.00 -19.63 3.19
CA PRO A 203 11.76 -19.20 3.84
C PRO A 203 12.00 -18.33 5.07
N LEU A 204 13.05 -18.65 5.85
CA LEU A 204 13.41 -17.89 7.03
C LEU A 204 13.85 -16.46 6.68
N VAL A 205 14.71 -16.31 5.68
CA VAL A 205 15.20 -14.98 5.23
C VAL A 205 14.07 -14.15 4.64
N VAL A 206 13.27 -14.74 3.75
CA VAL A 206 12.10 -14.06 3.14
C VAL A 206 11.11 -13.65 4.23
N GLY A 207 10.78 -14.57 5.15
CA GLY A 207 9.86 -14.30 6.25
C GLY A 207 10.36 -13.22 7.20
N ALA A 208 11.64 -13.23 7.55
CA ALA A 208 12.24 -12.19 8.39
C ALA A 208 12.23 -10.81 7.69
N ALA A 209 12.56 -10.76 6.41
CA ALA A 209 12.52 -9.53 5.63
C ALA A 209 11.10 -8.93 5.53
N ILE A 210 10.09 -9.77 5.30
CA ILE A 210 8.68 -9.38 5.30
C ILE A 210 8.24 -8.88 6.68
N LEU A 211 8.65 -9.57 7.76
CA LEU A 211 8.32 -9.13 9.12
C LEU A 211 8.92 -7.75 9.42
N VAL A 212 10.21 -7.53 9.12
CA VAL A 212 10.86 -6.22 9.32
C VAL A 212 10.13 -5.12 8.54
N ALA A 213 9.76 -5.39 7.29
CA ALA A 213 9.01 -4.45 6.46
C ALA A 213 7.65 -4.10 7.08
N THR A 214 6.96 -5.10 7.61
CA THR A 214 5.68 -4.94 8.30
C THR A 214 5.83 -4.08 9.56
N LEU A 215 6.84 -4.35 10.39
CA LEU A 215 7.11 -3.59 11.61
C LEU A 215 7.44 -2.12 11.31
N ALA A 216 8.25 -1.86 10.29
CA ALA A 216 8.61 -0.52 9.88
C ALA A 216 7.39 0.30 9.42
N ARG A 217 6.50 -0.33 8.64
CA ARG A 217 5.30 0.32 8.08
C ARG A 217 4.18 0.50 9.11
N SER A 218 4.00 -0.46 10.01
CA SER A 218 2.98 -0.39 11.07
C SER A 218 3.43 0.41 12.30
N ALA A 219 4.56 1.13 12.19
CA ALA A 219 5.12 1.93 13.29
C ALA A 219 5.33 1.16 14.59
N GLN A 220 5.70 -0.12 14.48
CA GLN A 220 6.07 -0.95 15.64
C GLN A 220 7.50 -0.65 16.10
N LEU A 221 7.84 -1.03 17.33
CA LEU A 221 9.20 -0.90 17.81
C LEU A 221 10.17 -1.70 16.89
N PRO A 222 11.33 -1.14 16.56
CA PRO A 222 11.89 0.17 16.96
C PRO A 222 11.47 1.35 16.06
N PHE A 223 10.56 1.18 15.12
CA PHE A 223 10.23 2.14 14.03
C PHE A 223 9.08 3.11 14.37
N CYS A 224 8.61 3.17 15.61
CA CYS A 224 7.43 3.98 16.00
C CYS A 224 7.60 5.50 15.83
N GLY A 225 8.83 6.00 15.78
CA GLY A 225 9.12 7.43 15.78
C GLY A 225 8.60 8.23 14.56
N TRP A 226 8.37 7.58 13.41
CA TRP A 226 7.83 8.29 12.25
C TRP A 226 6.34 8.64 12.42
N LEU A 227 5.56 7.75 13.04
CA LEU A 227 4.13 7.99 13.27
C LEU A 227 3.92 9.10 14.31
N ALA A 228 4.69 9.09 15.40
CA ALA A 228 4.64 10.13 16.42
C ALA A 228 4.89 11.53 15.86
N THR A 229 5.79 11.66 14.88
CA THR A 229 6.05 12.96 14.23
C THR A 229 5.03 13.33 13.16
N SER A 230 4.25 12.38 12.65
CA SER A 230 3.19 12.65 11.67
C SER A 230 1.92 13.24 12.31
N VAL A 231 1.80 13.25 13.64
CA VAL A 231 0.66 13.85 14.38
C VAL A 231 0.57 15.36 14.12
N GLU A 232 1.68 16.05 13.82
CA GLU A 232 1.67 17.48 13.45
C GLU A 232 1.04 17.75 12.07
N ALA A 233 0.81 16.69 11.27
CA ALA A 233 0.19 16.84 9.96
C ALA A 233 -1.31 17.15 10.10
N PRO A 234 -1.92 17.88 9.12
CA PRO A 234 -3.36 18.13 9.11
C PRO A 234 -4.18 16.83 9.15
N THR A 235 -5.35 16.89 9.80
CA THR A 235 -6.26 15.74 9.97
C THR A 235 -6.48 14.89 8.70
N PRO A 236 -6.65 15.46 7.48
CA PRO A 236 -6.80 14.64 6.28
C PRO A 236 -5.58 13.77 5.98
N VAL A 237 -4.37 14.22 6.31
CA VAL A 237 -3.13 13.42 6.14
C VAL A 237 -3.16 12.23 7.07
N SER A 238 -3.43 12.46 8.37
CA SER A 238 -3.52 11.38 9.35
C SER A 238 -4.56 10.33 8.96
N ALA A 239 -5.74 10.75 8.49
CA ALA A 239 -6.77 9.84 8.01
C ALA A 239 -6.30 8.97 6.83
N MET A 240 -5.58 9.54 5.87
CA MET A 240 -5.01 8.80 4.73
C MET A 240 -3.90 7.84 5.14
N LEU A 241 -3.09 8.19 6.15
CA LEU A 241 -2.06 7.29 6.68
C LEU A 241 -2.69 6.02 7.26
N HIS A 242 -3.77 6.14 8.01
CA HIS A 242 -4.48 4.99 8.56
C HIS A 242 -5.23 4.19 7.50
N ALA A 243 -5.83 4.85 6.51
CA ALA A 243 -6.57 4.17 5.44
C ALA A 243 -5.65 3.44 4.43
N GLY A 244 -4.49 4.00 4.10
CA GLY A 244 -3.62 3.48 3.03
C GLY A 244 -2.36 2.79 3.54
N VAL A 245 -1.63 3.43 4.46
CA VAL A 245 -0.26 3.03 4.81
C VAL A 245 -0.23 1.84 5.76
N VAL A 246 -1.00 1.90 6.85
CA VAL A 246 -1.04 0.83 7.85
C VAL A 246 -1.62 -0.45 7.25
N ASN A 247 -2.64 -0.32 6.38
CA ASN A 247 -3.22 -1.47 5.68
C ASN A 247 -2.23 -2.17 4.74
N GLY A 248 -1.23 -1.46 4.20
CA GLY A 248 -0.16 -2.06 3.41
C GLY A 248 0.59 -3.17 4.15
N SER A 249 0.85 -3.01 5.45
CA SER A 249 1.49 -4.04 6.27
C SER A 249 0.60 -5.27 6.47
N ALA A 250 -0.71 -5.08 6.65
CA ALA A 250 -1.66 -6.18 6.76
C ALA A 250 -1.76 -6.97 5.45
N ILE A 251 -1.79 -6.28 4.30
CA ILE A 251 -1.78 -6.92 2.97
C ILE A 251 -0.55 -7.82 2.83
N LEU A 252 0.63 -7.29 3.20
CA LEU A 252 1.88 -8.02 3.10
C LEU A 252 1.87 -9.27 3.98
N LEU A 253 1.44 -9.14 5.25
CA LEU A 253 1.33 -10.26 6.18
C LEU A 253 0.40 -11.36 5.67
N ILE A 254 -0.77 -10.99 5.18
CA ILE A 254 -1.77 -11.95 4.70
C ILE A 254 -1.26 -12.69 3.45
N ARG A 255 -0.66 -11.97 2.50
CA ARG A 255 -0.15 -12.58 1.27
C ARG A 255 1.04 -13.52 1.52
N TRP A 256 1.87 -13.22 2.51
CA TRP A 256 3.08 -14.00 2.83
C TRP A 256 2.91 -14.89 4.06
N HIS A 257 1.73 -14.91 4.69
CA HIS A 257 1.46 -15.72 5.88
C HIS A 257 1.94 -17.17 5.78
N PRO A 258 1.75 -17.91 4.65
CA PRO A 258 2.20 -19.30 4.59
C PRO A 258 3.73 -19.46 4.67
N VAL A 259 4.51 -18.44 4.26
CA VAL A 259 5.98 -18.42 4.41
C VAL A 259 6.36 -18.06 5.85
N LEU A 260 5.69 -17.06 6.42
CA LEU A 260 5.94 -16.65 7.82
C LEU A 260 5.70 -17.81 8.80
N ALA A 261 4.65 -18.60 8.55
CA ALA A 261 4.26 -19.74 9.37
C ALA A 261 5.23 -20.95 9.28
N THR A 262 6.19 -20.95 8.36
CA THR A 262 7.21 -22.03 8.28
C THR A 262 8.21 -21.97 9.44
N SER A 263 8.35 -20.82 10.12
CA SER A 263 9.28 -20.62 11.23
C SER A 263 8.54 -20.21 12.50
N ALA A 264 8.58 -21.04 13.52
CA ALA A 264 8.04 -20.70 14.84
C ALA A 264 8.67 -19.42 15.42
N ALA A 265 9.96 -19.20 15.19
CA ALA A 265 10.67 -18.01 15.65
C ALA A 265 10.09 -16.72 15.02
N ILE A 266 9.80 -16.73 13.72
CA ILE A 266 9.16 -15.58 13.03
C ILE A 266 7.75 -15.36 13.53
N THR A 267 6.97 -16.42 13.69
CA THR A 267 5.60 -16.34 14.20
C THR A 267 5.58 -15.76 15.62
N ILE A 268 6.45 -16.25 16.51
CA ILE A 268 6.57 -15.73 17.87
C ILE A 268 7.00 -14.26 17.86
N ALA A 269 7.99 -13.88 17.04
CA ALA A 269 8.44 -12.50 16.92
C ALA A 269 7.31 -11.58 16.43
N ALA A 270 6.49 -12.02 15.47
CA ALA A 270 5.34 -11.27 14.99
C ALA A 270 4.28 -11.07 16.09
N VAL A 271 3.97 -12.12 16.86
CA VAL A 271 3.02 -12.05 17.98
C VAL A 271 3.56 -11.13 19.09
N LEU A 272 4.82 -11.26 19.47
CA LEU A 272 5.42 -10.39 20.48
C LEU A 272 5.43 -8.93 20.05
N ALA A 273 5.71 -8.64 18.78
CA ALA A 273 5.65 -7.28 18.26
C ALA A 273 4.22 -6.73 18.29
N ALA A 274 3.21 -7.54 17.94
CA ALA A 274 1.80 -7.13 18.00
C ALA A 274 1.37 -6.81 19.45
N VAL A 275 1.73 -7.68 20.41
CA VAL A 275 1.46 -7.46 21.85
C VAL A 275 2.16 -6.19 22.34
N ALA A 276 3.44 -6.01 22.01
CA ALA A 276 4.18 -4.80 22.38
C ALA A 276 3.52 -3.53 21.82
N GLY A 277 3.00 -3.57 20.58
CA GLY A 277 2.27 -2.48 19.97
C GLY A 277 0.98 -2.14 20.71
N ILE A 278 0.22 -3.15 21.15
CA ILE A 278 -1.01 -2.95 21.96
C ILE A 278 -0.65 -2.31 23.31
N VAL A 279 0.35 -2.86 24.02
CA VAL A 279 0.76 -2.34 25.34
C VAL A 279 1.23 -0.89 25.24
N LEU A 280 2.04 -0.55 24.21
CA LEU A 280 2.48 0.82 23.99
C LEU A 280 1.32 1.76 23.64
N GLY A 281 0.37 1.30 22.82
CA GLY A 281 -0.81 2.09 22.46
C GLY A 281 -1.75 2.35 23.63
N MET A 282 -1.74 1.51 24.67
CA MET A 282 -2.51 1.72 25.91
C MET A 282 -1.78 2.61 26.92
N ALA A 283 -0.46 2.78 26.79
CA ALA A 283 0.37 3.55 27.72
C ALA A 283 0.50 5.05 27.32
N VAL A 284 -0.02 5.43 26.14
CA VAL A 284 -0.03 6.80 25.61
C VAL A 284 -1.43 7.38 25.70
#